data_1090adf6c9a3648c80e3e6e4635e9ddb
#
_entry.id   1090adf6c9a3648c80e3e6e4635e9ddb
#
_cell.length_a   1.000
_cell.length_b   1.000
_cell.length_c   1.000
_cell.angle_alpha   90.00
_cell.angle_beta   90.00
_cell.angle_gamma   90.00
#
_symmetry.space_group_name_H-M   'P 1'
#
loop_
_entity.id
_entity.type
_entity.pdbx_description
1 polymer ?
#
loop_
_entity_poly.entity_id
_entity_poly.type
_entity_poly.pdbx_seq_one_letter_code
_entity_poly.pdbx_strand_id
1 'polypeptide(L)'
;MRITKKLQIVPLAALSLGIASLCFAQSDAPYTEGTVWNITMVKTKSGMTDEYLKGLAKSLKGSLDEAKKQNLVLDYKILLGNPATPQDFDILIMVESKNMAALDNGREKFDPIARKVVGTTDQQQAMAVKRLDIREITGTKLMREITLK
;
A
#
# COMPACT_ATOMS: atom_id res chain seq x y z
N MET A 1 27.51 -81.12 27.46
CA MET A 1 27.86 -79.69 27.31
C MET A 1 27.00 -79.14 26.19
N ARG A 2 25.87 -78.49 26.52
CA ARG A 2 24.85 -78.00 25.55
C ARG A 2 25.11 -76.54 25.32
N ILE A 3 25.43 -76.16 24.10
CA ILE A 3 25.59 -74.79 23.67
C ILE A 3 24.29 -74.35 23.00
N THR A 4 23.53 -73.55 23.67
CA THR A 4 22.32 -72.90 23.10
C THR A 4 22.71 -71.61 22.43
N LYS A 5 22.64 -71.59 21.08
CA LYS A 5 22.76 -70.36 20.28
C LYS A 5 21.49 -69.54 20.41
N LYS A 6 21.59 -68.34 20.98
CA LYS A 6 20.51 -67.35 20.97
C LYS A 6 20.47 -66.63 19.63
N LEU A 7 19.38 -66.82 18.91
CA LEU A 7 19.08 -66.09 17.68
C LEU A 7 18.59 -64.66 18.03
N GLN A 8 19.37 -63.66 17.68
CA GLN A 8 18.96 -62.26 17.84
C GLN A 8 18.16 -61.86 16.65
N ILE A 9 16.89 -61.53 16.85
CA ILE A 9 16.01 -60.92 15.85
C ILE A 9 16.21 -59.42 15.92
N VAL A 10 16.76 -58.84 14.85
CA VAL A 10 16.85 -57.38 14.65
C VAL A 10 15.57 -56.88 14.05
N PRO A 11 14.81 -55.95 14.65
CA PRO A 11 13.64 -55.40 14.03
C PRO A 11 14.06 -54.40 12.95
N LEU A 12 13.65 -54.64 11.71
CA LEU A 12 13.83 -53.75 10.59
C LEU A 12 12.81 -52.60 10.77
N ALA A 13 13.29 -51.45 11.24
CA ALA A 13 12.50 -50.23 11.31
C ALA A 13 12.26 -49.68 9.90
N ALA A 14 11.03 -49.83 9.43
CA ALA A 14 10.58 -49.24 8.17
C ALA A 14 10.49 -47.71 8.32
N LEU A 15 11.45 -47.00 7.75
CA LEU A 15 11.45 -45.55 7.65
C LEU A 15 10.46 -45.14 6.56
N SER A 16 9.20 -44.86 6.95
CA SER A 16 8.18 -44.28 6.06
C SER A 16 8.51 -42.81 5.81
N LEU A 17 9.13 -42.51 4.67
CA LEU A 17 9.28 -41.16 4.18
C LEU A 17 7.90 -40.60 3.77
N GLY A 18 7.28 -39.83 4.66
CA GLY A 18 6.06 -39.09 4.34
C GLY A 18 6.38 -38.00 3.32
N ILE A 19 6.04 -38.24 2.06
CA ILE A 19 6.04 -37.18 1.03
C ILE A 19 4.88 -36.26 1.38
N ALA A 20 5.17 -35.15 2.06
CA ALA A 20 4.24 -34.04 2.23
C ALA A 20 4.00 -33.44 0.85
N SER A 21 2.93 -33.86 0.19
CA SER A 21 2.41 -33.20 -1.01
C SER A 21 2.03 -31.78 -0.63
N LEU A 22 2.86 -30.80 -0.97
CA LEU A 22 2.50 -29.39 -0.97
C LEU A 22 1.40 -29.21 -2.02
N CYS A 23 0.13 -29.39 -1.61
CA CYS A 23 -0.99 -28.94 -2.39
C CYS A 23 -0.92 -27.43 -2.47
N PHE A 24 -0.30 -26.90 -3.53
CA PHE A 24 -0.57 -25.54 -3.96
C PHE A 24 -2.03 -25.51 -4.39
N ALA A 25 -2.89 -25.04 -3.49
CA ALA A 25 -4.27 -24.74 -3.84
C ALA A 25 -4.20 -23.66 -4.93
N GLN A 26 -4.37 -24.07 -6.17
CA GLN A 26 -4.49 -23.17 -7.30
C GLN A 26 -5.79 -22.37 -7.05
N SER A 27 -5.67 -21.09 -6.78
CA SER A 27 -6.81 -20.22 -6.55
C SER A 27 -7.69 -20.21 -7.81
N ASP A 28 -8.92 -20.72 -7.70
CA ASP A 28 -9.95 -20.62 -8.76
C ASP A 28 -10.53 -19.21 -8.89
N ALA A 29 -9.86 -18.21 -8.32
CA ALA A 29 -10.28 -16.82 -8.43
C ALA A 29 -10.37 -16.41 -9.90
N PRO A 30 -11.45 -15.71 -10.31
CA PRO A 30 -11.66 -15.27 -11.69
C PRO A 30 -10.75 -14.11 -12.09
N TYR A 31 -9.77 -13.77 -11.26
CA TYR A 31 -8.84 -12.67 -11.48
C TYR A 31 -7.45 -12.99 -10.93
N THR A 32 -6.47 -12.23 -11.36
CA THR A 32 -5.14 -12.13 -10.76
C THR A 32 -5.00 -10.81 -10.02
N GLU A 33 -4.32 -10.85 -8.87
CA GLU A 33 -4.07 -9.66 -8.05
C GLU A 33 -2.88 -8.86 -8.59
N GLY A 34 -3.05 -7.54 -8.66
CA GLY A 34 -2.04 -6.56 -9.05
C GLY A 34 -1.55 -5.71 -7.88
N THR A 35 -1.19 -4.49 -8.20
CA THR A 35 -0.72 -3.46 -7.28
C THR A 35 -1.82 -2.95 -6.36
N VAL A 36 -1.43 -2.13 -5.38
CA VAL A 36 -2.36 -1.55 -4.40
C VAL A 36 -2.39 -0.03 -4.56
N TRP A 37 -3.57 0.52 -4.63
CA TRP A 37 -3.84 1.93 -4.76
C TRP A 37 -4.42 2.51 -3.46
N ASN A 38 -3.74 3.50 -2.89
CA ASN A 38 -4.30 4.36 -1.86
C ASN A 38 -4.97 5.54 -2.53
N ILE A 39 -6.29 5.66 -2.36
CA ILE A 39 -7.13 6.64 -3.05
C ILE A 39 -7.68 7.62 -2.03
N THR A 40 -7.46 8.91 -2.25
CA THR A 40 -8.01 10.00 -1.43
C THR A 40 -8.93 10.85 -2.28
N MET A 41 -10.17 10.99 -1.85
CA MET A 41 -11.19 11.83 -2.46
C MET A 41 -11.22 13.17 -1.73
N VAL A 42 -11.04 14.24 -2.48
CA VAL A 42 -10.97 15.59 -1.94
C VAL A 42 -12.01 16.46 -2.59
N LYS A 43 -12.73 17.22 -1.76
CA LYS A 43 -13.65 18.26 -2.20
C LYS A 43 -13.04 19.60 -1.83
N THR A 44 -12.81 20.46 -2.82
CA THR A 44 -12.33 21.81 -2.58
C THR A 44 -13.51 22.75 -2.29
N LYS A 45 -13.27 23.77 -1.47
CA LYS A 45 -14.26 24.85 -1.30
C LYS A 45 -14.34 25.67 -2.58
N SER A 46 -15.51 26.26 -2.84
CA SER A 46 -15.74 27.06 -4.04
C SER A 46 -14.64 28.12 -4.24
N GLY A 47 -14.03 28.13 -5.41
CA GLY A 47 -12.94 29.05 -5.78
C GLY A 47 -11.57 28.71 -5.18
N MET A 48 -11.42 27.63 -4.40
CA MET A 48 -10.17 27.27 -3.71
C MET A 48 -9.37 26.14 -4.41
N THR A 49 -9.86 25.65 -5.53
CA THR A 49 -9.24 24.52 -6.24
C THR A 49 -7.80 24.84 -6.66
N ASP A 50 -7.55 25.99 -7.27
CA ASP A 50 -6.21 26.39 -7.71
C ASP A 50 -5.25 26.58 -6.54
N GLU A 51 -5.71 27.18 -5.44
CA GLU A 51 -4.90 27.34 -4.24
C GLU A 51 -4.53 25.98 -3.61
N TYR A 52 -5.49 25.06 -3.59
CA TYR A 52 -5.24 23.69 -3.12
C TYR A 52 -4.22 22.97 -4.03
N LEU A 53 -4.37 23.04 -5.36
CA LEU A 53 -3.43 22.43 -6.31
C LEU A 53 -2.02 23.01 -6.21
N LYS A 54 -1.88 24.32 -6.01
CA LYS A 54 -0.57 24.96 -5.72
C LYS A 54 0.06 24.40 -4.44
N GLY A 55 -0.75 24.18 -3.41
CA GLY A 55 -0.30 23.54 -2.16
C GLY A 55 0.15 22.09 -2.36
N LEU A 56 -0.57 21.32 -3.17
CA LEU A 56 -0.20 19.94 -3.52
C LEU A 56 1.11 19.90 -4.31
N ALA A 57 1.31 20.82 -5.25
CA ALA A 57 2.54 20.89 -6.04
C ALA A 57 3.78 21.11 -5.15
N LYS A 58 3.66 21.93 -4.10
CA LYS A 58 4.77 22.22 -3.18
C LYS A 58 5.08 21.10 -2.19
N SER A 59 4.06 20.35 -1.76
CA SER A 59 4.22 19.34 -0.69
C SER A 59 4.09 17.92 -1.21
N LEU A 60 2.91 17.55 -1.70
CA LEU A 60 2.60 16.18 -2.08
C LEU A 60 3.44 15.70 -3.26
N LYS A 61 3.48 16.50 -4.34
CA LYS A 61 4.23 16.14 -5.54
C LYS A 61 5.72 15.91 -5.22
N GLY A 62 6.35 16.83 -4.52
CA GLY A 62 7.77 16.71 -4.17
C GLY A 62 8.03 15.46 -3.28
N SER A 63 7.14 15.19 -2.32
CA SER A 63 7.26 14.01 -1.46
C SER A 63 7.06 12.70 -2.24
N LEU A 64 6.08 12.65 -3.14
CA LEU A 64 5.82 11.45 -3.95
C LEU A 64 6.91 11.22 -5.01
N ASP A 65 7.44 12.27 -5.62
CA ASP A 65 8.57 12.17 -6.55
C ASP A 65 9.82 11.59 -5.84
N GLU A 66 10.08 12.03 -4.61
CA GLU A 66 11.18 11.49 -3.80
C GLU A 66 10.92 10.04 -3.36
N ALA A 67 9.70 9.73 -2.93
CA ALA A 67 9.30 8.36 -2.58
C ALA A 67 9.40 7.40 -3.78
N LYS A 68 9.06 7.88 -4.98
CA LYS A 68 9.20 7.12 -6.22
C LYS A 68 10.67 6.82 -6.55
N LYS A 69 11.57 7.78 -6.37
CA LYS A 69 13.03 7.57 -6.52
C LYS A 69 13.57 6.52 -5.56
N GLN A 70 12.99 6.42 -4.36
CA GLN A 70 13.37 5.44 -3.35
C GLN A 70 12.61 4.10 -3.47
N ASN A 71 11.81 3.92 -4.53
CA ASN A 71 10.95 2.73 -4.75
C ASN A 71 9.97 2.44 -3.61
N LEU A 72 9.57 3.44 -2.84
CA LEU A 72 8.55 3.32 -1.80
C LEU A 72 7.14 3.38 -2.39
N VAL A 73 6.96 4.07 -3.51
CA VAL A 73 5.75 4.07 -4.33
C VAL A 73 6.12 3.78 -5.78
N LEU A 74 5.21 3.17 -6.53
CA LEU A 74 5.41 2.85 -7.95
C LEU A 74 5.03 4.04 -8.83
N ASP A 75 3.86 4.59 -8.58
CA ASP A 75 3.33 5.73 -9.33
C ASP A 75 2.32 6.51 -8.50
N TYR A 76 1.91 7.68 -8.99
CA TYR A 76 0.79 8.42 -8.45
C TYR A 76 0.05 9.18 -9.54
N LYS A 77 -1.23 9.43 -9.33
CA LYS A 77 -2.08 10.20 -10.25
C LYS A 77 -2.93 11.18 -9.45
N ILE A 78 -3.13 12.35 -10.01
CA ILE A 78 -4.06 13.34 -9.49
C ILE A 78 -5.05 13.64 -10.62
N LEU A 79 -6.32 13.33 -10.39
CA LEU A 79 -7.39 13.59 -11.34
C LEU A 79 -8.20 14.77 -10.81
N LEU A 80 -8.50 15.71 -11.70
CA LEU A 80 -9.37 16.85 -11.44
C LEU A 80 -10.63 16.67 -12.29
N GLY A 81 -11.79 16.86 -11.68
CA GLY A 81 -13.09 16.73 -12.34
C GLY A 81 -14.11 17.72 -11.80
N ASN A 82 -15.30 17.67 -12.37
CA ASN A 82 -16.44 18.42 -11.86
C ASN A 82 -17.25 17.50 -10.94
N PRO A 83 -17.61 17.92 -9.72
CA PRO A 83 -18.45 17.13 -8.84
C PRO A 83 -19.84 16.94 -9.46
N ALA A 84 -20.37 15.71 -9.40
CA ALA A 84 -21.68 15.38 -9.91
C ALA A 84 -22.82 15.91 -9.01
N THR A 85 -22.53 16.04 -7.71
CA THR A 85 -23.45 16.55 -6.68
C THR A 85 -22.70 17.48 -5.72
N PRO A 86 -23.41 18.31 -4.93
CA PRO A 86 -22.77 19.15 -3.92
C PRO A 86 -21.95 18.38 -2.86
N GLN A 87 -22.19 17.08 -2.69
CA GLN A 87 -21.47 16.22 -1.73
C GLN A 87 -20.30 15.47 -2.36
N ASP A 88 -20.19 15.50 -3.69
CA ASP A 88 -19.15 14.78 -4.42
C ASP A 88 -17.77 15.47 -4.30
N PHE A 89 -16.73 14.74 -4.62
CA PHE A 89 -15.35 15.24 -4.68
C PHE A 89 -15.04 15.78 -6.09
N ASP A 90 -14.09 16.68 -6.16
CA ASP A 90 -13.57 17.26 -7.42
C ASP A 90 -12.13 16.83 -7.72
N ILE A 91 -11.41 16.32 -6.72
CA ILE A 91 -10.03 15.84 -6.89
C ILE A 91 -9.90 14.42 -6.35
N LEU A 92 -9.29 13.55 -7.16
CA LEU A 92 -8.90 12.20 -6.77
C LEU A 92 -7.39 12.09 -6.76
N ILE A 93 -6.82 11.77 -5.61
CA ILE A 93 -5.39 11.52 -5.46
C ILE A 93 -5.22 10.00 -5.31
N MET A 94 -4.39 9.41 -6.16
CA MET A 94 -4.13 7.98 -6.20
C MET A 94 -2.65 7.73 -6.08
N VAL A 95 -2.24 6.88 -5.13
CA VAL A 95 -0.83 6.50 -4.92
C VAL A 95 -0.71 4.99 -5.04
N GLU A 96 0.14 4.54 -5.94
CA GLU A 96 0.36 3.13 -6.23
C GLU A 96 1.52 2.55 -5.42
N SER A 97 1.26 1.44 -4.77
CA SER A 97 2.24 0.66 -4.01
C SER A 97 2.31 -0.77 -4.54
N LYS A 98 3.48 -1.40 -4.44
CA LYS A 98 3.72 -2.75 -4.97
C LYS A 98 2.73 -3.79 -4.41
N ASN A 99 2.45 -3.72 -3.12
CA ASN A 99 1.55 -4.64 -2.41
C ASN A 99 1.17 -4.02 -1.05
N MET A 100 0.34 -4.72 -0.27
CA MET A 100 -0.06 -4.28 1.07
C MET A 100 1.12 -4.12 2.04
N ALA A 101 2.10 -5.01 2.00
CA ALA A 101 3.28 -4.96 2.88
C ALA A 101 4.16 -3.71 2.62
N ALA A 102 4.07 -3.10 1.43
CA ALA A 102 4.77 -1.85 1.16
C ALA A 102 4.27 -0.69 2.04
N LEU A 103 3.05 -0.79 2.58
CA LEU A 103 2.45 0.22 3.45
C LEU A 103 2.90 0.10 4.92
N ASP A 104 3.51 -1.02 5.30
CA ASP A 104 4.01 -1.23 6.66
C ASP A 104 5.14 -0.24 6.99
N ASN A 105 5.18 0.19 8.26
CA ASN A 105 6.16 1.15 8.76
C ASN A 105 6.17 2.49 7.99
N GLY A 106 4.99 2.95 7.55
CA GLY A 106 4.84 4.14 6.71
C GLY A 106 5.52 5.38 7.30
N ARG A 107 5.39 5.64 8.60
CA ARG A 107 6.06 6.80 9.24
C ARG A 107 7.58 6.75 9.09
N GLU A 108 8.18 5.60 9.39
CA GLU A 108 9.63 5.42 9.29
C GLU A 108 10.15 5.70 7.88
N LYS A 109 9.39 5.29 6.86
CA LYS A 109 9.73 5.47 5.44
C LYS A 109 9.48 6.90 4.95
N PHE A 110 8.36 7.51 5.33
CA PHE A 110 7.91 8.77 4.72
C PHE A 110 8.24 10.03 5.54
N ASP A 111 8.43 9.95 6.85
CA ASP A 111 8.79 11.12 7.66
C ASP A 111 10.13 11.76 7.27
N PRO A 112 11.19 11.00 6.92
CA PRO A 112 12.42 11.59 6.41
C PRO A 112 12.21 12.36 5.10
N ILE A 113 11.38 11.84 4.20
CA ILE A 113 11.03 12.47 2.92
C ILE A 113 10.25 13.76 3.18
N ALA A 114 9.24 13.70 4.05
CA ALA A 114 8.44 14.87 4.39
C ALA A 114 9.30 15.98 5.02
N ARG A 115 10.22 15.64 5.91
CA ARG A 115 11.19 16.60 6.48
C ARG A 115 12.08 17.23 5.43
N LYS A 116 12.57 16.45 4.48
CA LYS A 116 13.42 16.94 3.39
C LYS A 116 12.69 17.88 2.43
N VAL A 117 11.44 17.58 2.10
CA VAL A 117 10.67 18.28 1.06
C VAL A 117 9.84 19.44 1.61
N VAL A 118 9.19 19.22 2.74
CA VAL A 118 8.21 20.15 3.33
C VAL A 118 8.83 20.96 4.47
N GLY A 119 9.77 20.37 5.21
CA GLY A 119 10.41 21.02 6.35
C GLY A 119 10.10 20.37 7.69
N THR A 120 10.23 21.15 8.77
CA THR A 120 10.03 20.66 10.14
C THR A 120 8.60 20.15 10.39
N THR A 121 8.42 19.40 11.46
CA THR A 121 7.10 18.89 11.87
C THR A 121 6.09 20.03 12.06
N ASP A 122 6.52 21.16 12.64
CA ASP A 122 5.66 22.32 12.85
C ASP A 122 5.24 22.95 11.51
N GLN A 123 6.16 23.05 10.56
CA GLN A 123 5.84 23.54 9.21
C GLN A 123 4.84 22.59 8.50
N GLN A 124 5.04 21.29 8.61
CA GLN A 124 4.14 20.30 8.04
C GLN A 124 2.74 20.41 8.68
N GLN A 125 2.67 20.55 10.00
CA GLN A 125 1.42 20.72 10.73
C GLN A 125 0.71 22.02 10.36
N ALA A 126 1.43 23.15 10.30
CA ALA A 126 0.86 24.43 9.87
C ALA A 126 0.26 24.36 8.45
N MET A 127 0.96 23.71 7.52
CA MET A 127 0.44 23.47 6.16
C MET A 127 -0.78 22.54 6.16
N ALA A 128 -0.81 21.52 7.02
CA ALA A 128 -1.96 20.61 7.14
C ALA A 128 -3.19 21.35 7.67
N VAL A 129 -3.04 22.16 8.71
CA VAL A 129 -4.11 23.00 9.28
C VAL A 129 -4.64 23.97 8.23
N LYS A 130 -3.75 24.72 7.56
CA LYS A 130 -4.16 25.67 6.49
C LYS A 130 -4.98 25.00 5.39
N ARG A 131 -4.71 23.74 5.07
CA ARG A 131 -5.49 23.01 4.07
C ARG A 131 -6.91 22.67 4.50
N LEU A 132 -7.19 22.59 5.82
CA LEU A 132 -8.55 22.34 6.31
C LEU A 132 -9.51 23.50 5.96
N ASP A 133 -8.97 24.71 5.81
CA ASP A 133 -9.77 25.90 5.49
C ASP A 133 -10.22 25.91 4.01
N ILE A 134 -9.56 25.17 3.13
CA ILE A 134 -9.78 25.25 1.68
C ILE A 134 -10.31 23.95 1.07
N ARG A 135 -10.31 22.84 1.82
CA ARG A 135 -10.74 21.54 1.32
C ARG A 135 -11.31 20.65 2.43
N GLU A 136 -12.06 19.63 2.02
CA GLU A 136 -12.52 18.50 2.82
C GLU A 136 -12.02 17.20 2.19
N ILE A 137 -11.65 16.21 3.02
CA ILE A 137 -11.44 14.84 2.56
C ILE A 137 -12.77 14.11 2.72
N THR A 138 -13.44 13.81 1.61
CA THR A 138 -14.73 13.13 1.60
C THR A 138 -14.60 11.62 1.79
N GLY A 139 -13.41 11.07 1.56
CA GLY A 139 -13.14 9.66 1.82
C GLY A 139 -11.73 9.24 1.44
N THR A 140 -11.33 8.08 1.98
CA THR A 140 -10.12 7.37 1.59
C THR A 140 -10.45 5.90 1.36
N LYS A 141 -9.80 5.28 0.37
CA LYS A 141 -9.95 3.86 0.07
C LYS A 141 -8.59 3.25 -0.22
N LEU A 142 -8.43 2.01 0.20
CA LEU A 142 -7.34 1.16 -0.24
C LEU A 142 -7.93 0.13 -1.19
N MET A 143 -7.47 0.10 -2.44
CA MET A 143 -7.99 -0.77 -3.48
C MET A 143 -6.85 -1.57 -4.09
N ARG A 144 -7.15 -2.79 -4.51
CA ARG A 144 -6.22 -3.62 -5.26
C ARG A 144 -6.61 -3.62 -6.72
N GLU A 145 -5.65 -3.42 -7.58
CA GLU A 145 -5.82 -3.65 -9.01
C GLU A 145 -5.99 -5.15 -9.26
N ILE A 146 -6.88 -5.51 -10.15
CA ILE A 146 -7.10 -6.90 -10.56
C ILE A 146 -7.14 -6.99 -12.08
N THR A 147 -6.68 -8.11 -12.61
CA THR A 147 -6.85 -8.47 -14.02
C THR A 147 -7.77 -9.66 -14.10
N LEU A 148 -8.88 -9.55 -14.82
CA LEU A 148 -9.80 -10.65 -15.06
C LEU A 148 -9.13 -11.70 -15.94
N LYS A 149 -9.39 -12.99 -15.63
CA LYS A 149 -8.91 -14.14 -16.42
C LYS A 149 -9.76 -14.37 -17.64
#